data_0d0e8834e873d480283f779a6f81d00a
#
_entry.id   0d0e8834e873d480283f779a6f81d00a
#
_cell.length_a   1.000
_cell.length_b   1.000
_cell.length_c   1.000
_cell.angle_alpha   90.00
_cell.angle_beta   90.00
_cell.angle_gamma   90.00
#
_symmetry.space_group_name_H-M   'P 1'
#
loop_
_entity.id
_entity.type
_entity.pdbx_description
1 polymer ?
#
loop_
_entity_poly.entity_id
_entity_poly.type
_entity_poly.pdbx_seq_one_letter_code
_entity_poly.pdbx_strand_id
1 'polypeptide(L)'
;MDSLPSHPIGVFDSGVGGLTVVRALMERLPFEDIVYFGDTARVPYGVKSVETIKHFTGQITEFLLEKKVKLLIIACNTMAAVAADVVKNLALDVPVLDVIEAGARNAVAMTRNDAIGVIGTPTTVNSNAYARSIHNLNPNVRVYSQACPLFVPLVEEGWLDHPVTRLTAQEYLK
;
A
#
# COMPACT_ATOMS: atom_id res chain seq x y z
N MET A 1 -21.62 -4.42 25.58
CA MET A 1 -20.24 -4.18 25.13
C MET A 1 -20.04 -5.09 23.92
N ASP A 2 -20.03 -4.50 22.70
CA ASP A 2 -19.70 -5.27 21.50
C ASP A 2 -18.26 -5.71 21.62
N SER A 3 -18.01 -7.01 21.56
CA SER A 3 -16.64 -7.53 21.66
C SER A 3 -15.85 -7.16 20.42
N LEU A 4 -14.66 -6.56 20.58
CA LEU A 4 -13.73 -6.24 19.48
C LEU A 4 -13.54 -7.38 18.45
N PRO A 5 -13.55 -8.68 18.84
CA PRO A 5 -13.48 -9.80 17.91
C PRO A 5 -14.57 -9.84 16.84
N SER A 6 -15.76 -9.28 17.10
CA SER A 6 -16.90 -9.29 16.16
C SER A 6 -16.86 -8.15 15.14
N HIS A 7 -15.95 -7.18 15.29
CA HIS A 7 -15.85 -6.05 14.37
C HIS A 7 -15.03 -6.42 13.13
N PRO A 8 -15.33 -5.87 11.94
CA PRO A 8 -14.63 -6.22 10.70
C PRO A 8 -13.22 -5.63 10.63
N ILE A 9 -12.41 -6.17 9.73
CA ILE A 9 -11.15 -5.58 9.30
C ILE A 9 -11.45 -4.60 8.16
N GLY A 10 -11.03 -3.33 8.31
CA GLY A 10 -11.13 -2.33 7.25
C GLY A 10 -9.90 -2.39 6.36
N VAL A 11 -10.09 -2.58 5.06
CA VAL A 11 -9.01 -2.57 4.06
C VAL A 11 -9.34 -1.52 3.01
N PHE A 12 -8.38 -0.70 2.62
CA PHE A 12 -8.63 0.31 1.61
C PHE A 12 -7.45 0.52 0.65
N ASP A 13 -7.80 0.93 -0.56
CA ASP A 13 -6.89 1.18 -1.68
C ASP A 13 -7.42 2.33 -2.55
N SER A 14 -6.56 2.89 -3.37
CA SER A 14 -6.92 3.88 -4.39
C SER A 14 -7.76 3.31 -5.55
N GLY A 15 -7.85 2.00 -5.69
CA GLY A 15 -8.55 1.35 -6.79
C GLY A 15 -8.97 -0.07 -6.44
N VAL A 16 -8.54 -1.02 -7.27
CA VAL A 16 -8.88 -2.45 -7.12
C VAL A 16 -7.67 -3.34 -6.78
N GLY A 17 -6.45 -2.79 -6.82
CA GLY A 17 -5.22 -3.53 -6.52
C GLY A 17 -5.20 -4.11 -5.11
N GLY A 18 -5.78 -3.42 -4.14
CA GLY A 18 -5.91 -3.87 -2.75
C GLY A 18 -6.74 -5.14 -2.57
N LEU A 19 -7.52 -5.56 -3.58
CA LEU A 19 -8.22 -6.85 -3.55
C LEU A 19 -7.25 -8.05 -3.48
N THR A 20 -6.01 -7.89 -3.90
CA THR A 20 -4.97 -8.90 -3.70
C THR A 20 -4.64 -9.10 -2.22
N VAL A 21 -4.64 -8.02 -1.44
CA VAL A 21 -4.47 -8.05 0.02
C VAL A 21 -5.70 -8.69 0.66
N VAL A 22 -6.92 -8.30 0.24
CA VAL A 22 -8.17 -8.89 0.73
C VAL A 22 -8.18 -10.41 0.51
N ARG A 23 -7.81 -10.86 -0.69
CA ARG A 23 -7.73 -12.29 -1.00
C ARG A 23 -6.78 -13.03 -0.04
N ALA A 24 -5.58 -12.48 0.18
CA ALA A 24 -4.63 -13.08 1.09
C ALA A 24 -5.13 -13.13 2.55
N LEU A 25 -5.87 -12.09 2.98
CA LEU A 25 -6.53 -12.08 4.28
C LEU A 25 -7.60 -13.16 4.39
N MET A 26 -8.49 -13.29 3.41
CA MET A 26 -9.53 -14.32 3.39
C MET A 26 -8.96 -15.74 3.45
N GLU A 27 -7.83 -15.98 2.77
CA GLU A 27 -7.14 -17.28 2.80
C GLU A 27 -6.52 -17.59 4.19
N ARG A 28 -6.06 -16.57 4.90
CA ARG A 28 -5.38 -16.71 6.20
C ARG A 28 -6.31 -16.57 7.40
N LEU A 29 -7.36 -15.79 7.25
CA LEU A 29 -8.31 -15.41 8.29
C LEU A 29 -9.76 -15.64 7.78
N PRO A 30 -10.17 -16.88 7.48
CA PRO A 30 -11.42 -17.18 6.78
C PRO A 30 -12.70 -16.87 7.60
N PHE A 31 -12.55 -16.57 8.89
CA PHE A 31 -13.68 -16.26 9.78
C PHE A 31 -13.76 -14.77 10.14
N GLU A 32 -12.92 -13.93 9.51
CA GLU A 32 -12.93 -12.50 9.72
C GLU A 32 -13.81 -11.79 8.69
N ASP A 33 -14.69 -10.91 9.18
CA ASP A 33 -15.43 -10.00 8.31
C ASP A 33 -14.48 -8.91 7.78
N ILE A 34 -14.60 -8.59 6.50
CA ILE A 34 -13.76 -7.58 5.85
C ILE A 34 -14.65 -6.53 5.20
N VAL A 35 -14.37 -5.26 5.48
CA VAL A 35 -14.91 -4.12 4.74
C VAL A 35 -13.81 -3.56 3.86
N TYR A 36 -13.99 -3.65 2.54
CA TYR A 36 -13.05 -3.11 1.56
C TYR A 36 -13.57 -1.80 0.97
N PHE A 37 -12.71 -0.79 0.90
CA PHE A 37 -12.98 0.46 0.20
C PHE A 37 -11.93 0.68 -0.91
N GLY A 38 -12.37 0.64 -2.18
CA GLY A 38 -11.56 1.00 -3.34
C GLY A 38 -12.02 2.34 -3.92
N ASP A 39 -11.14 3.35 -3.93
CA ASP A 39 -11.48 4.69 -4.39
C ASP A 39 -11.37 4.82 -5.93
N THR A 40 -12.14 4.00 -6.63
CA THR A 40 -12.12 3.91 -8.09
C THR A 40 -12.57 5.18 -8.81
N ALA A 41 -13.30 6.05 -8.12
CA ALA A 41 -13.79 7.31 -8.69
C ALA A 41 -12.69 8.38 -8.80
N ARG A 42 -11.58 8.24 -8.03
CA ARG A 42 -10.54 9.26 -7.92
C ARG A 42 -9.15 8.79 -8.37
N VAL A 43 -9.07 7.66 -9.04
CA VAL A 43 -7.80 7.17 -9.64
C VAL A 43 -7.31 8.12 -10.76
N PRO A 44 -6.02 8.12 -11.10
CA PRO A 44 -4.90 7.46 -10.43
C PRO A 44 -4.34 8.32 -9.27
N TYR A 45 -3.93 7.67 -8.18
CA TYR A 45 -3.35 8.36 -7.02
C TYR A 45 -1.86 8.70 -7.19
N GLY A 46 -1.12 7.90 -7.91
CA GLY A 46 0.34 8.00 -8.04
C GLY A 46 0.87 9.29 -8.70
N VAL A 47 -0.01 10.14 -9.24
CA VAL A 47 0.30 11.42 -9.87
C VAL A 47 -0.37 12.62 -9.19
N LYS A 48 -1.12 12.39 -8.10
CA LYS A 48 -1.77 13.46 -7.35
C LYS A 48 -0.81 14.10 -6.35
N SER A 49 -1.13 15.33 -5.92
CA SER A 49 -0.38 15.98 -4.85
C SER A 49 -0.51 15.22 -3.52
N VAL A 50 0.48 15.35 -2.67
CA VAL A 50 0.49 14.72 -1.34
C VAL A 50 -0.72 15.20 -0.51
N GLU A 51 -1.04 16.48 -0.58
CA GLU A 51 -2.18 17.08 0.12
C GLU A 51 -3.51 16.45 -0.33
N THR A 52 -3.68 16.26 -1.64
CA THR A 52 -4.88 15.61 -2.19
C THR A 52 -4.99 14.17 -1.72
N ILE A 53 -3.88 13.42 -1.72
CA ILE A 53 -3.84 12.03 -1.27
C ILE A 53 -4.18 11.97 0.23
N LYS A 54 -3.58 12.84 1.06
CA LYS A 54 -3.87 12.93 2.49
C LYS A 54 -5.34 13.23 2.76
N HIS A 55 -5.91 14.18 2.04
CA HIS A 55 -7.31 14.55 2.18
C HIS A 55 -8.24 13.36 1.86
N PHE A 56 -8.06 12.70 0.73
CA PHE A 56 -8.88 11.56 0.34
C PHE A 56 -8.69 10.36 1.28
N THR A 57 -7.45 10.11 1.69
CA THR A 57 -7.15 9.05 2.67
C THR A 57 -7.84 9.30 4.00
N GLY A 58 -7.89 10.55 4.47
CA GLY A 58 -8.63 10.93 5.66
C GLY A 58 -10.12 10.61 5.55
N GLN A 59 -10.77 11.01 4.45
CA GLN A 59 -12.20 10.71 4.21
C GLN A 59 -12.49 9.20 4.20
N ILE A 60 -11.63 8.41 3.58
CA ILE A 60 -11.79 6.94 3.55
C ILE A 60 -11.62 6.35 4.95
N THR A 61 -10.65 6.85 5.71
CA THR A 61 -10.39 6.41 7.09
C THR A 61 -11.60 6.68 7.97
N GLU A 62 -12.15 7.91 7.94
CA GLU A 62 -13.35 8.28 8.69
C GLU A 62 -14.53 7.37 8.34
N PHE A 63 -14.78 7.13 7.05
CA PHE A 63 -15.84 6.22 6.61
C PHE A 63 -15.67 4.80 7.16
N LEU A 64 -14.44 4.25 7.15
CA LEU A 64 -14.19 2.92 7.69
C LEU A 64 -14.33 2.87 9.22
N LEU A 65 -13.94 3.92 9.93
CA LEU A 65 -14.14 4.02 11.38
C LEU A 65 -15.63 4.04 11.75
N GLU A 66 -16.49 4.68 10.94
CA GLU A 66 -17.96 4.61 11.11
C GLU A 66 -18.50 3.17 10.98
N LYS A 67 -17.80 2.28 10.24
CA LYS A 67 -18.13 0.85 10.17
C LYS A 67 -17.65 0.05 11.37
N LYS A 68 -17.10 0.71 12.39
CA LYS A 68 -16.57 0.10 13.62
C LYS A 68 -15.54 -0.98 13.37
N VAL A 69 -14.61 -0.72 12.46
CA VAL A 69 -13.53 -1.67 12.16
C VAL A 69 -12.60 -1.83 13.37
N LYS A 70 -12.12 -3.07 13.62
CA LYS A 70 -11.16 -3.38 14.69
C LYS A 70 -9.70 -3.26 14.28
N LEU A 71 -9.44 -3.15 12.99
CA LEU A 71 -8.13 -3.03 12.38
C LEU A 71 -8.27 -2.29 11.05
N LEU A 72 -7.36 -1.38 10.74
CA LEU A 72 -7.24 -0.74 9.43
C LEU A 72 -6.00 -1.25 8.69
N ILE A 73 -6.17 -1.57 7.41
CA ILE A 73 -5.07 -1.97 6.52
C ILE A 73 -5.03 -1.02 5.32
N ILE A 74 -3.92 -0.29 5.19
CA ILE A 74 -3.63 0.54 4.03
C ILE A 74 -3.02 -0.36 2.96
N ALA A 75 -3.84 -0.81 2.01
CA ALA A 75 -3.42 -1.70 0.93
C ALA A 75 -2.79 -0.97 -0.27
N CYS A 76 -2.91 0.35 -0.30
CA CYS A 76 -2.33 1.21 -1.34
C CYS A 76 -0.92 1.66 -0.97
N ASN A 77 0.07 1.34 -1.81
CA ASN A 77 1.45 1.80 -1.61
C ASN A 77 1.57 3.33 -1.62
N THR A 78 0.85 4.00 -2.51
CA THR A 78 0.88 5.47 -2.62
C THR A 78 0.29 6.13 -1.36
N MET A 79 -0.85 5.64 -0.86
CA MET A 79 -1.44 6.16 0.38
C MET A 79 -0.56 5.86 1.60
N ALA A 80 -0.07 4.63 1.72
CA ALA A 80 0.85 4.24 2.80
C ALA A 80 2.12 5.10 2.82
N ALA A 81 2.63 5.45 1.64
CA ALA A 81 3.86 6.23 1.49
C ALA A 81 3.76 7.68 2.02
N VAL A 82 2.59 8.32 1.89
CA VAL A 82 2.44 9.76 2.15
C VAL A 82 1.32 10.14 3.12
N ALA A 83 0.44 9.20 3.49
CA ALA A 83 -0.74 9.47 4.31
C ALA A 83 -0.94 8.50 5.49
N ALA A 84 0.00 7.61 5.77
CA ALA A 84 -0.10 6.71 6.92
C ALA A 84 -0.19 7.46 8.26
N ASP A 85 0.44 8.64 8.36
CA ASP A 85 0.35 9.54 9.50
C ASP A 85 -1.08 10.04 9.73
N VAL A 86 -1.80 10.39 8.66
CA VAL A 86 -3.21 10.83 8.73
C VAL A 86 -4.09 9.69 9.24
N VAL A 87 -3.90 8.48 8.72
CA VAL A 87 -4.67 7.30 9.15
C VAL A 87 -4.43 7.00 10.63
N LYS A 88 -3.17 6.95 11.06
CA LYS A 88 -2.80 6.68 12.46
C LYS A 88 -3.36 7.73 13.42
N ASN A 89 -3.36 9.00 13.02
CA ASN A 89 -3.92 10.09 13.84
C ASN A 89 -5.46 10.01 13.97
N LEU A 90 -6.16 9.62 12.90
CA LEU A 90 -7.62 9.46 12.94
C LEU A 90 -8.07 8.17 13.63
N ALA A 91 -7.30 7.11 13.46
CA ALA A 91 -7.63 5.78 13.98
C ALA A 91 -7.57 5.69 15.51
N LEU A 92 -6.86 6.58 16.20
CA LEU A 92 -6.68 6.61 17.65
C LEU A 92 -6.27 5.22 18.21
N ASP A 93 -7.23 4.51 18.79
CA ASP A 93 -7.02 3.18 19.41
C ASP A 93 -7.16 2.00 18.42
N VAL A 94 -7.59 2.25 17.17
CA VAL A 94 -7.70 1.21 16.16
C VAL A 94 -6.31 0.94 15.54
N PRO A 95 -5.78 -0.28 15.63
CA PRO A 95 -4.51 -0.62 15.02
C PRO A 95 -4.49 -0.34 13.51
N VAL A 96 -3.34 0.12 13.01
CA VAL A 96 -3.13 0.41 11.58
C VAL A 96 -1.94 -0.39 11.08
N LEU A 97 -2.14 -1.17 10.03
CA LEU A 97 -1.09 -1.84 9.27
C LEU A 97 -1.01 -1.25 7.87
N ASP A 98 0.14 -1.31 7.25
CA ASP A 98 0.33 -0.89 5.86
C ASP A 98 1.24 -1.84 5.08
N VAL A 99 1.08 -1.82 3.76
CA VAL A 99 1.82 -2.71 2.85
C VAL A 99 3.31 -2.35 2.74
N ILE A 100 3.71 -1.13 3.09
CA ILE A 100 5.13 -0.72 3.06
C ILE A 100 5.89 -1.36 4.20
N GLU A 101 5.36 -1.30 5.43
CA GLU A 101 6.00 -1.96 6.59
C GLU A 101 6.09 -3.48 6.37
N ALA A 102 5.02 -4.11 5.88
CA ALA A 102 5.00 -5.53 5.58
C ALA A 102 6.01 -5.91 4.49
N GLY A 103 6.04 -5.13 3.39
CA GLY A 103 6.98 -5.32 2.29
C GLY A 103 8.44 -5.13 2.71
N ALA A 104 8.74 -4.09 3.49
CA ALA A 104 10.08 -3.81 4.00
C ALA A 104 10.60 -4.93 4.91
N ARG A 105 9.78 -5.43 5.83
CA ARG A 105 10.15 -6.57 6.71
C ARG A 105 10.50 -7.81 5.88
N ASN A 106 9.67 -8.14 4.90
CA ASN A 106 9.90 -9.31 4.05
C ASN A 106 11.16 -9.12 3.19
N ALA A 107 11.36 -7.95 2.60
CA ALA A 107 12.52 -7.67 1.77
C ALA A 107 13.84 -7.76 2.56
N VAL A 108 13.89 -7.20 3.78
CA VAL A 108 15.06 -7.30 4.67
C VAL A 108 15.34 -8.75 5.08
N ALA A 109 14.28 -9.54 5.34
CA ALA A 109 14.45 -10.95 5.70
C ALA A 109 14.94 -11.81 4.52
N MET A 110 14.66 -11.42 3.27
CA MET A 110 14.97 -12.20 2.06
C MET A 110 16.27 -11.79 1.38
N THR A 111 16.76 -10.57 1.56
CA THR A 111 17.98 -10.12 0.88
C THR A 111 19.20 -10.94 1.31
N ARG A 112 20.06 -11.30 0.35
CA ARG A 112 21.27 -12.10 0.59
C ARG A 112 22.55 -11.30 0.44
N ASN A 113 22.46 -10.09 -0.08
CA ASN A 113 23.61 -9.22 -0.40
C ASN A 113 23.45 -7.80 0.13
N ASP A 114 22.54 -7.61 1.09
CA ASP A 114 22.20 -6.32 1.69
C ASP A 114 21.89 -5.23 0.64
N ALA A 115 21.22 -5.63 -0.43
CA ALA A 115 20.75 -4.73 -1.48
C ALA A 115 19.30 -5.02 -1.84
N ILE A 116 18.48 -3.96 -1.89
CA ILE A 116 17.04 -4.05 -2.19
C ILE A 116 16.71 -3.02 -3.27
N GLY A 117 16.06 -3.49 -4.34
CA GLY A 117 15.45 -2.63 -5.35
C GLY A 117 13.99 -2.36 -4.98
N VAL A 118 13.58 -1.09 -5.02
CA VAL A 118 12.20 -0.65 -4.82
C VAL A 118 11.70 -0.02 -6.11
N ILE A 119 10.64 -0.57 -6.67
CA ILE A 119 9.92 0.02 -7.81
C ILE A 119 8.53 0.46 -7.37
N GLY A 120 8.01 1.55 -7.92
CA GLY A 120 6.70 2.07 -7.53
C GLY A 120 6.29 3.29 -8.32
N THR A 121 5.16 3.88 -7.91
CA THR A 121 4.73 5.16 -8.49
C THR A 121 5.73 6.28 -8.13
N PRO A 122 5.77 7.38 -8.91
CA PRO A 122 6.59 8.54 -8.58
C PRO A 122 6.37 9.02 -7.13
N THR A 123 5.13 9.12 -6.68
CA THR A 123 4.80 9.55 -5.31
C THR A 123 5.38 8.59 -4.27
N THR A 124 5.25 7.27 -4.46
CA THR A 124 5.81 6.26 -3.54
C THR A 124 7.32 6.37 -3.46
N VAL A 125 8.00 6.45 -4.61
CA VAL A 125 9.48 6.52 -4.66
C VAL A 125 9.98 7.83 -4.06
N ASN A 126 9.42 8.98 -4.46
CA ASN A 126 9.84 10.30 -3.99
C ASN A 126 9.60 10.51 -2.49
N SER A 127 8.65 9.79 -1.89
CA SER A 127 8.41 9.83 -0.45
C SER A 127 9.54 9.22 0.37
N ASN A 128 10.37 8.35 -0.22
CA ASN A 128 11.38 7.52 0.46
C ASN A 128 10.82 6.61 1.59
N ALA A 129 9.51 6.34 1.62
CA ALA A 129 8.88 5.59 2.71
C ALA A 129 9.44 4.17 2.82
N TYR A 130 9.65 3.47 1.70
CA TYR A 130 10.30 2.15 1.70
C TYR A 130 11.73 2.21 2.20
N ALA A 131 12.54 3.17 1.74
CA ALA A 131 13.92 3.30 2.18
C ALA A 131 13.99 3.55 3.69
N ARG A 132 13.16 4.45 4.21
CA ARG A 132 13.08 4.68 5.67
C ARG A 132 12.66 3.42 6.43
N SER A 133 11.62 2.72 5.97
CA SER A 133 11.15 1.50 6.64
C SER A 133 12.21 0.39 6.63
N ILE A 134 12.93 0.21 5.51
CA ILE A 134 14.04 -0.75 5.40
C ILE A 134 15.19 -0.37 6.33
N HIS A 135 15.63 0.89 6.32
CA HIS A 135 16.74 1.34 7.17
C HIS A 135 16.41 1.31 8.67
N ASN A 136 15.15 1.49 9.06
CA ASN A 136 14.73 1.30 10.46
C ASN A 136 14.86 -0.16 10.91
N LEU A 137 14.75 -1.12 9.98
CA LEU A 137 14.92 -2.55 10.26
C LEU A 137 16.39 -2.98 10.17
N ASN A 138 17.11 -2.51 9.16
CA ASN A 138 18.53 -2.77 8.97
C ASN A 138 19.20 -1.57 8.24
N PRO A 139 19.95 -0.73 8.96
CA PRO A 139 20.57 0.48 8.39
C PRO A 139 21.69 0.18 7.38
N ASN A 140 22.19 -1.06 7.32
CA ASN A 140 23.29 -1.44 6.42
C ASN A 140 22.81 -1.81 5.01
N VAL A 141 21.49 -2.00 4.82
CA VAL A 141 20.93 -2.36 3.52
C VAL A 141 20.99 -1.18 2.55
N ARG A 142 21.51 -1.42 1.36
CA ARG A 142 21.50 -0.46 0.26
C ARG A 142 20.15 -0.52 -0.44
N VAL A 143 19.48 0.62 -0.56
CA VAL A 143 18.17 0.72 -1.21
C VAL A 143 18.30 1.51 -2.52
N TYR A 144 17.87 0.90 -3.61
CA TYR A 144 17.81 1.50 -4.94
C TYR A 144 16.34 1.69 -5.31
N SER A 145 15.93 2.91 -5.56
CA SER A 145 14.52 3.21 -5.86
C SER A 145 14.35 3.73 -7.27
N GLN A 146 13.40 3.15 -8.02
CA GLN A 146 13.10 3.54 -9.39
C GLN A 146 11.59 3.81 -9.55
N ALA A 147 11.24 5.01 -10.02
CA ALA A 147 9.87 5.32 -10.37
C ALA A 147 9.48 4.66 -11.70
N CYS A 148 8.39 3.92 -11.70
CA CYS A 148 7.88 3.16 -12.85
C CYS A 148 6.42 3.55 -13.15
N PRO A 149 6.15 4.78 -13.62
CA PRO A 149 4.80 5.31 -13.76
C PRO A 149 3.91 4.53 -14.73
N LEU A 150 4.47 3.84 -15.71
CA LEU A 150 3.69 3.09 -16.71
C LEU A 150 3.21 1.72 -16.21
N PHE A 151 3.73 1.20 -15.11
CA PHE A 151 3.30 -0.13 -14.65
C PHE A 151 1.84 -0.17 -14.21
N VAL A 152 1.36 0.87 -13.53
CA VAL A 152 -0.05 0.93 -13.11
C VAL A 152 -0.99 0.90 -14.32
N PRO A 153 -0.87 1.78 -15.34
CA PRO A 153 -1.68 1.70 -16.54
C PRO A 153 -1.60 0.34 -17.25
N LEU A 154 -0.41 -0.23 -17.40
CA LEU A 154 -0.23 -1.52 -18.07
C LEU A 154 -0.95 -2.66 -17.34
N VAL A 155 -0.94 -2.65 -16.00
CA VAL A 155 -1.66 -3.63 -15.18
C VAL A 155 -3.17 -3.42 -15.28
N GLU A 156 -3.65 -2.18 -15.24
CA GLU A 156 -5.07 -1.83 -15.34
C GLU A 156 -5.66 -2.21 -16.72
N GLU A 157 -4.86 -2.10 -17.79
CA GLU A 157 -5.21 -2.58 -19.14
C GLU A 157 -5.11 -4.11 -19.30
N GLY A 158 -4.67 -4.84 -18.27
CA GLY A 158 -4.51 -6.28 -18.31
C GLY A 158 -3.31 -6.78 -19.12
N TRP A 159 -2.34 -5.90 -19.42
CA TRP A 159 -1.18 -6.22 -20.27
C TRP A 159 -0.04 -6.87 -19.47
N LEU A 160 -0.35 -7.79 -18.56
CA LEU A 160 0.65 -8.39 -17.66
C LEU A 160 1.77 -9.11 -18.41
N ASP A 161 1.42 -9.90 -19.44
CA ASP A 161 2.38 -10.68 -20.23
C ASP A 161 2.70 -10.05 -21.61
N HIS A 162 2.23 -8.83 -21.85
CA HIS A 162 2.40 -8.16 -23.13
C HIS A 162 3.87 -7.77 -23.38
N PRO A 163 4.38 -7.87 -24.64
CA PRO A 163 5.76 -7.45 -24.96
C PRO A 163 6.09 -6.01 -24.57
N VAL A 164 5.14 -5.08 -24.67
CA VAL A 164 5.30 -3.68 -24.25
C VAL A 164 5.63 -3.59 -22.75
N THR A 165 4.98 -4.39 -21.92
CA THR A 165 5.25 -4.40 -20.47
C THR A 165 6.67 -4.89 -20.18
N ARG A 166 7.14 -5.91 -20.90
CA ARG A 166 8.52 -6.41 -20.76
C ARG A 166 9.55 -5.37 -21.21
N LEU A 167 9.31 -4.69 -22.34
CA LEU A 167 10.17 -3.62 -22.83
C LEU A 167 10.20 -2.43 -21.86
N THR A 168 9.04 -2.06 -21.33
CA THR A 168 8.94 -0.99 -20.33
C THR A 168 9.71 -1.34 -19.05
N ALA A 169 9.61 -2.59 -18.59
CA ALA A 169 10.38 -3.05 -17.43
C ALA A 169 11.89 -3.01 -17.69
N GLN A 170 12.33 -3.47 -18.87
CA GLN A 170 13.74 -3.39 -19.26
C GLN A 170 14.25 -1.96 -19.32
N GLU A 171 13.41 -1.01 -19.78
CA GLU A 171 13.79 0.40 -19.84
C GLU A 171 13.95 1.03 -18.47
N TYR A 172 13.05 0.72 -17.53
CA TYR A 172 13.12 1.25 -16.16
C TYR A 172 14.25 0.65 -15.31
N LEU A 173 14.70 -0.57 -15.61
CA LEU A 173 15.65 -1.32 -14.80
C LEU A 173 17.07 -1.39 -15.41
N LYS A 174 17.37 -0.54 -16.38
CA LYS A 174 18.74 -0.34 -16.92
C LYS A 174 19.67 0.41 -15.91
#